data_87eeb090601df5dd59f6035108f27b46
#
_entry.id   87eeb090601df5dd59f6035108f27b46
#
_cell.length_a   1.000
_cell.length_b   1.000
_cell.length_c   1.000
_cell.angle_alpha   90.00
_cell.angle_beta   90.00
_cell.angle_gamma   90.00
#
_symmetry.space_group_name_H-M   'P 1'
#
loop_
_entity.id
_entity.type
_entity.pdbx_description
1 polymer ?
#
loop_
_entity_poly.entity_id
_entity_poly.type
_entity_poly.pdbx_seq_one_letter_code
_entity_poly.pdbx_strand_id
1 'polypeptide(L)'
;LAASAFDVAQATPAAPAAAPPPAAAPAPATPAAPAAAAPAKPKIKAAAKTTSTAGKKAPSMITVENKRTVTLKGLQIALAGGGGKVVGKLAKEVAGGKSARVALKGAKGCEYNVKWEFEDASDESTADLCNDPRIVLTD
;
A
#
# COMPACT_ATOMS: atom_id res chain seq x y z
N LEU A 1 -33.29 60.33 34.42
CA LEU A 1 -33.16 58.87 34.33
C LEU A 1 -31.72 58.51 34.17
N ALA A 2 -31.14 57.87 35.20
CA ALA A 2 -29.72 57.64 35.39
C ALA A 2 -29.22 56.46 34.55
N ALA A 3 -28.12 56.61 33.84
CA ALA A 3 -27.34 55.53 33.23
C ALA A 3 -26.10 55.31 34.11
N SER A 4 -25.99 54.13 34.72
CA SER A 4 -24.81 53.69 35.45
C SER A 4 -23.85 52.96 34.53
N ALA A 5 -22.68 53.52 34.33
CA ALA A 5 -21.55 52.89 33.70
C ALA A 5 -20.76 52.08 34.75
N PHE A 6 -20.63 50.79 34.52
CA PHE A 6 -19.72 49.94 35.30
C PHE A 6 -18.42 49.82 34.53
N ASP A 7 -17.40 50.46 35.09
CA ASP A 7 -16.01 50.33 34.67
C ASP A 7 -15.42 49.08 35.33
N VAL A 8 -15.13 48.05 34.57
CA VAL A 8 -14.44 46.84 35.03
C VAL A 8 -12.99 46.91 34.59
N ALA A 9 -12.16 47.31 35.54
CA ALA A 9 -10.71 47.25 35.41
C ALA A 9 -10.27 45.76 35.28
N GLN A 10 -9.80 45.35 34.13
CA GLN A 10 -9.17 44.06 33.93
C GLN A 10 -7.72 44.12 34.44
N ALA A 11 -7.47 43.42 35.53
CA ALA A 11 -6.13 43.14 35.99
C ALA A 11 -5.48 42.06 35.11
N THR A 12 -4.43 42.40 34.39
CA THR A 12 -3.57 41.49 33.63
C THR A 12 -2.74 40.64 34.62
N PRO A 13 -2.85 39.31 34.63
CA PRO A 13 -1.91 38.47 35.35
C PRO A 13 -0.55 38.44 34.66
N ALA A 14 0.50 38.76 35.42
CA ALA A 14 1.88 38.66 34.98
C ALA A 14 2.23 37.22 34.60
N ALA A 15 2.83 37.06 33.42
CA ALA A 15 3.35 35.77 32.94
C ALA A 15 4.47 35.27 33.88
N PRO A 16 4.47 34.01 34.29
CA PRO A 16 5.59 33.43 34.99
C PRO A 16 6.82 33.34 34.09
N ALA A 17 7.95 33.76 34.61
CA ALA A 17 9.26 33.71 33.97
C ALA A 17 9.56 32.28 33.52
N ALA A 18 9.92 32.14 32.24
CA ALA A 18 10.36 30.88 31.66
C ALA A 18 11.62 30.38 32.39
N ALA A 19 11.53 29.16 32.90
CA ALA A 19 12.69 28.46 33.44
C ALA A 19 13.69 28.16 32.30
N PRO A 20 15.01 28.25 32.53
CA PRO A 20 15.98 27.89 31.51
C PRO A 20 15.87 26.40 31.16
N PRO A 21 16.07 26.02 29.88
CA PRO A 21 16.02 24.63 29.48
C PRO A 21 17.12 23.85 30.17
N PRO A 22 16.88 22.62 30.64
CA PRO A 22 17.91 21.76 31.17
C PRO A 22 18.97 21.47 30.10
N ALA A 23 20.24 21.56 30.51
CA ALA A 23 21.38 21.27 29.66
C ALA A 23 21.21 19.91 29.00
N ALA A 24 21.37 19.88 27.68
CA ALA A 24 21.31 18.67 26.86
C ALA A 24 22.28 17.61 27.44
N ALA A 25 21.73 16.52 27.90
CA ALA A 25 22.49 15.31 28.18
C ALA A 25 23.17 14.83 26.87
N PRO A 26 24.43 14.37 26.93
CA PRO A 26 25.09 13.84 25.75
C PRO A 26 24.25 12.65 25.22
N ALA A 27 23.89 12.72 23.96
CA ALA A 27 23.18 11.64 23.28
C ALA A 27 23.99 10.34 23.43
N PRO A 28 23.37 9.23 23.83
CA PRO A 28 24.02 7.95 23.79
C PRO A 28 24.42 7.67 22.34
N ALA A 29 25.68 7.28 22.13
CA ALA A 29 26.17 6.87 20.82
C ALA A 29 25.23 5.81 20.26
N THR A 30 24.64 6.11 19.12
CA THR A 30 23.81 5.19 18.34
C THR A 30 24.68 3.98 18.02
N PRO A 31 24.33 2.77 18.46
CA PRO A 31 25.01 1.59 17.93
C PRO A 31 24.78 1.57 16.43
N ALA A 32 25.86 1.40 15.67
CA ALA A 32 25.81 1.27 14.23
C ALA A 32 24.73 0.24 13.88
N ALA A 33 23.69 0.68 13.19
CA ALA A 33 22.67 -0.22 12.69
C ALA A 33 23.35 -1.29 11.85
N PRO A 34 23.08 -2.57 12.07
CA PRO A 34 23.52 -3.59 11.15
C PRO A 34 22.98 -3.21 9.78
N ALA A 35 23.85 -3.29 8.77
CA ALA A 35 23.52 -2.99 7.39
C ALA A 35 22.17 -3.64 7.07
N ALA A 36 21.18 -2.82 6.78
CA ALA A 36 19.87 -3.30 6.40
C ALA A 36 20.06 -4.22 5.20
N ALA A 37 19.79 -5.49 5.40
CA ALA A 37 19.64 -6.41 4.30
C ALA A 37 18.61 -5.80 3.36
N ALA A 38 18.99 -5.64 2.09
CA ALA A 38 18.09 -5.09 1.08
C ALA A 38 16.74 -5.83 1.17
N PRO A 39 15.60 -5.11 1.20
CA PRO A 39 14.32 -5.76 1.31
C PRO A 39 14.19 -6.77 0.18
N ALA A 40 13.94 -8.03 0.53
CA ALA A 40 13.77 -9.09 -0.44
C ALA A 40 12.59 -8.70 -1.34
N LYS A 41 12.83 -8.63 -2.66
CA LYS A 41 11.77 -8.33 -3.63
C LYS A 41 10.65 -9.35 -3.47
N PRO A 42 9.40 -8.93 -3.28
CA PRO A 42 8.29 -9.85 -3.15
C PRO A 42 8.19 -10.70 -4.42
N LYS A 43 8.14 -12.00 -4.27
CA LYS A 43 8.00 -12.93 -5.39
C LYS A 43 6.53 -13.24 -5.60
N ILE A 44 6.03 -13.03 -6.81
CA ILE A 44 4.78 -13.66 -7.22
C ILE A 44 5.05 -15.14 -7.44
N LYS A 45 4.43 -16.00 -6.65
CA LYS A 45 4.14 -17.35 -7.10
C LYS A 45 2.85 -17.30 -7.92
N ALA A 46 2.94 -16.82 -9.16
CA ALA A 46 2.02 -17.29 -10.15
C ALA A 46 2.40 -18.76 -10.38
N ALA A 47 1.49 -19.67 -10.15
CA ALA A 47 1.67 -21.05 -10.59
C ALA A 47 1.55 -21.06 -12.12
N ALA A 48 2.58 -20.55 -12.77
CA ALA A 48 2.70 -20.51 -14.21
C ALA A 48 3.21 -21.87 -14.67
N LYS A 49 2.33 -22.81 -14.75
CA LYS A 49 2.49 -23.89 -15.71
C LYS A 49 2.02 -23.29 -17.04
N THR A 50 2.96 -22.79 -17.82
CA THR A 50 2.75 -22.36 -19.20
C THR A 50 2.28 -23.53 -20.03
N THR A 51 1.00 -23.78 -20.00
CA THR A 51 0.30 -24.52 -21.07
C THR A 51 -0.53 -23.49 -21.80
N SER A 52 0.02 -23.01 -22.90
CA SER A 52 -0.71 -22.24 -23.90
C SER A 52 -1.97 -23.01 -24.25
N THR A 53 -3.09 -22.63 -23.67
CA THR A 53 -4.39 -23.19 -24.01
C THR A 53 -5.14 -22.11 -24.79
N ALA A 54 -4.96 -22.12 -26.09
CA ALA A 54 -5.81 -21.38 -27.00
C ALA A 54 -7.27 -21.73 -26.70
N GLY A 55 -8.08 -20.74 -26.33
CA GLY A 55 -9.53 -20.89 -26.16
C GLY A 55 -10.11 -20.62 -24.79
N LYS A 56 -9.31 -20.33 -23.77
CA LYS A 56 -9.86 -19.92 -22.47
C LYS A 56 -10.33 -18.46 -22.49
N LYS A 57 -11.55 -18.25 -22.03
CA LYS A 57 -12.13 -16.91 -21.91
C LYS A 57 -11.40 -16.12 -20.81
N ALA A 58 -11.12 -14.86 -21.08
CA ALA A 58 -10.52 -13.96 -20.08
C ALA A 58 -11.37 -13.92 -18.80
N PRO A 59 -10.77 -13.99 -17.61
CA PRO A 59 -11.51 -13.95 -16.37
C PRO A 59 -12.15 -12.58 -16.16
N SER A 60 -13.36 -12.56 -15.63
CA SER A 60 -14.05 -11.31 -15.25
C SER A 60 -13.74 -10.87 -13.82
N MET A 61 -13.21 -11.77 -13.02
CA MET A 61 -12.85 -11.56 -11.62
C MET A 61 -11.67 -12.43 -11.24
N ILE A 62 -10.78 -11.90 -10.43
CA ILE A 62 -9.64 -12.62 -9.86
C ILE A 62 -9.62 -12.50 -8.35
N THR A 63 -8.95 -13.44 -7.70
CA THR A 63 -8.67 -13.41 -6.27
C THR A 63 -7.21 -13.04 -6.03
N VAL A 64 -6.97 -12.06 -5.19
CA VAL A 64 -5.64 -11.64 -4.74
C VAL A 64 -5.46 -12.08 -3.29
N GLU A 65 -4.46 -12.88 -3.01
CA GLU A 65 -4.09 -13.32 -1.67
C GLU A 65 -2.78 -12.64 -1.24
N ASN A 66 -2.85 -11.86 -0.19
CA ASN A 66 -1.67 -11.28 0.43
C ASN A 66 -1.19 -12.22 1.54
N LYS A 67 -0.16 -13.01 1.29
CA LYS A 67 0.44 -13.90 2.29
C LYS A 67 1.60 -13.25 3.06
N ARG A 68 1.94 -12.01 2.71
CA ARG A 68 2.91 -11.23 3.47
C ARG A 68 2.29 -10.73 4.77
N THR A 69 3.15 -10.31 5.69
CA THR A 69 2.74 -9.64 6.94
C THR A 69 2.43 -8.17 6.74
N VAL A 70 2.86 -7.59 5.61
CA VAL A 70 2.73 -6.18 5.25
C VAL A 70 1.43 -5.94 4.47
N THR A 71 0.83 -4.78 4.65
CA THR A 71 -0.40 -4.40 3.95
C THR A 71 -0.13 -4.08 2.48
N LEU A 72 -0.93 -4.68 1.59
CA LEU A 72 -0.97 -4.35 0.17
C LEU A 72 -1.78 -3.07 -0.01
N LYS A 73 -1.13 -1.97 -0.38
CA LYS A 73 -1.73 -0.65 -0.57
C LYS A 73 -2.47 -0.51 -1.90
N GLY A 74 -1.91 -1.10 -2.94
CA GLY A 74 -2.46 -1.00 -4.28
C GLY A 74 -2.13 -2.20 -5.14
N LEU A 75 -2.99 -2.49 -6.10
CA LEU A 75 -2.74 -3.48 -7.14
C LEU A 75 -3.44 -3.02 -8.40
N GLN A 76 -2.72 -3.06 -9.51
CA GLN A 76 -3.22 -2.72 -10.83
C GLN A 76 -2.93 -3.88 -11.79
N ILE A 77 -3.90 -4.18 -12.65
CA ILE A 77 -3.81 -5.23 -13.63
C ILE A 77 -4.02 -4.59 -14.99
N ALA A 78 -3.03 -4.74 -15.86
CA ALA A 78 -3.06 -4.21 -17.23
C ALA A 78 -2.89 -5.33 -18.24
N LEU A 79 -3.40 -5.16 -19.45
CA LEU A 79 -3.17 -6.08 -20.56
C LEU A 79 -1.70 -6.06 -20.97
N ALA A 80 -1.05 -7.22 -21.04
CA ALA A 80 0.34 -7.34 -21.47
C ALA A 80 0.55 -6.91 -22.94
N GLY A 81 -0.42 -7.20 -23.82
CA GLY A 81 -0.36 -6.85 -25.24
C GLY A 81 -1.13 -5.60 -25.65
N GLY A 82 -1.76 -4.90 -24.72
CA GLY A 82 -2.72 -3.82 -25.00
C GLY A 82 -2.24 -2.40 -24.66
N GLY A 83 -0.95 -2.10 -24.77
CA GLY A 83 -0.43 -0.76 -24.50
C GLY A 83 -0.56 -0.31 -23.05
N GLY A 84 -0.58 -1.25 -22.09
CA GLY A 84 -0.65 -0.94 -20.67
C GLY A 84 -2.05 -0.54 -20.19
N LYS A 85 -3.10 -0.85 -20.93
CA LYS A 85 -4.48 -0.54 -20.53
C LYS A 85 -4.83 -1.28 -19.23
N VAL A 86 -5.10 -0.53 -18.17
CA VAL A 86 -5.54 -1.08 -16.89
C VAL A 86 -6.96 -1.63 -17.02
N VAL A 87 -7.14 -2.91 -16.73
CA VAL A 87 -8.42 -3.63 -16.79
C VAL A 87 -8.97 -3.95 -15.39
N GLY A 88 -8.11 -3.92 -14.37
CA GLY A 88 -8.49 -4.13 -12.98
C GLY A 88 -7.67 -3.30 -12.03
N LYS A 89 -8.29 -2.88 -10.93
CA LYS A 89 -7.63 -2.15 -9.85
C LYS A 89 -8.20 -2.61 -8.52
N LEU A 90 -7.33 -2.76 -7.53
CA LEU A 90 -7.75 -3.03 -6.16
C LEU A 90 -8.56 -1.85 -5.61
N ALA A 91 -9.74 -2.14 -5.07
CA ALA A 91 -10.64 -1.12 -4.53
C ALA A 91 -10.29 -0.70 -3.10
N LYS A 92 -9.68 -1.61 -2.33
CA LYS A 92 -9.32 -1.40 -0.93
C LYS A 92 -8.00 -2.08 -0.62
N GLU A 93 -7.27 -1.56 0.33
CA GLU A 93 -6.06 -2.17 0.87
C GLU A 93 -6.33 -3.59 1.40
N VAL A 94 -5.35 -4.48 1.27
CA VAL A 94 -5.45 -5.87 1.74
C VAL A 94 -4.40 -6.08 2.82
N ALA A 95 -4.85 -6.22 4.06
CA ALA A 95 -3.96 -6.52 5.18
C ALA A 95 -3.22 -7.85 4.99
N GLY A 96 -2.11 -7.99 5.70
CA GLY A 96 -1.33 -9.22 5.69
C GLY A 96 -2.18 -10.45 6.04
N GLY A 97 -1.99 -11.54 5.32
CA GLY A 97 -2.74 -12.78 5.49
C GLY A 97 -4.21 -12.74 5.03
N LYS A 98 -4.63 -11.67 4.36
CA LYS A 98 -5.99 -11.52 3.84
C LYS A 98 -6.05 -11.65 2.32
N SER A 99 -7.26 -11.84 1.81
CA SER A 99 -7.53 -11.90 0.37
C SER A 99 -8.60 -10.89 -0.04
N ALA A 100 -8.54 -10.48 -1.30
CA ALA A 100 -9.53 -9.60 -1.91
C ALA A 100 -9.88 -10.08 -3.32
N ARG A 101 -11.05 -9.69 -3.80
CA ARG A 101 -11.48 -9.93 -5.17
C ARG A 101 -11.36 -8.67 -5.99
N VAL A 102 -10.83 -8.80 -7.19
CA VAL A 102 -10.68 -7.70 -8.14
C VAL A 102 -11.46 -8.03 -9.41
N ALA A 103 -12.39 -7.15 -9.77
CA ALA A 103 -13.13 -7.27 -11.02
C ALA A 103 -12.28 -6.76 -12.18
N LEU A 104 -12.25 -7.51 -13.28
CA LEU A 104 -11.59 -7.15 -14.52
C LEU A 104 -12.61 -6.64 -15.52
N LYS A 105 -12.45 -5.40 -15.97
CA LYS A 105 -13.35 -4.79 -16.94
C LYS A 105 -12.68 -4.71 -18.32
N GLY A 106 -13.32 -5.30 -19.33
CA GLY A 106 -12.79 -5.30 -20.68
C GLY A 106 -11.52 -6.12 -20.84
N ALA A 107 -11.34 -7.11 -19.99
CA ALA A 107 -10.25 -8.06 -20.09
C ALA A 107 -10.30 -8.84 -21.39
N LYS A 108 -9.20 -8.87 -22.11
CA LYS A 108 -9.03 -9.63 -23.34
C LYS A 108 -7.68 -10.34 -23.30
N GLY A 109 -7.66 -11.62 -23.71
CA GLY A 109 -6.43 -12.41 -23.65
C GLY A 109 -6.19 -13.01 -22.28
N CYS A 110 -5.03 -13.58 -22.08
CA CYS A 110 -4.68 -14.34 -20.88
C CYS A 110 -3.49 -13.77 -20.12
N GLU A 111 -2.60 -13.05 -20.79
CA GLU A 111 -1.42 -12.45 -20.19
C GLU A 111 -1.72 -11.02 -19.71
N TYR A 112 -1.39 -10.77 -18.47
CA TYR A 112 -1.60 -9.49 -17.80
C TYR A 112 -0.33 -9.06 -17.07
N ASN A 113 -0.03 -7.78 -17.12
CA ASN A 113 0.96 -7.15 -16.25
C ASN A 113 0.28 -6.78 -14.95
N VAL A 114 0.76 -7.33 -13.86
CA VAL A 114 0.27 -7.06 -12.52
C VAL A 114 1.30 -6.21 -11.81
N LYS A 115 0.91 -5.01 -11.43
CA LYS A 115 1.71 -4.10 -10.62
C LYS A 115 1.09 -4.01 -9.24
N TRP A 116 1.91 -4.21 -8.22
CA TRP A 116 1.46 -4.11 -6.83
C TRP A 116 2.37 -3.18 -6.03
N GLU A 117 1.77 -2.58 -5.03
CA GLU A 117 2.40 -1.65 -4.13
C GLU A 117 2.07 -2.04 -2.70
N PHE A 118 3.10 -2.40 -1.95
CA PHE A 118 3.05 -2.60 -0.52
C PHE A 118 3.49 -1.33 0.21
N GLU A 119 3.37 -1.31 1.51
CA GLU A 119 3.85 -0.23 2.35
C GLU A 119 5.38 -0.09 2.30
N ASP A 120 6.09 -1.18 2.09
CA ASP A 120 7.55 -1.29 2.11
C ASP A 120 8.19 -1.48 0.72
N ALA A 121 7.43 -1.89 -0.29
CA ALA A 121 7.96 -2.21 -1.62
C ALA A 121 6.89 -2.12 -2.71
N SER A 122 7.33 -1.90 -3.95
CA SER A 122 6.50 -2.02 -5.15
C SER A 122 7.24 -2.83 -6.20
N ASP A 123 6.50 -3.62 -6.96
CA ASP A 123 7.06 -4.41 -8.05
C ASP A 123 5.97 -4.71 -9.10
N GLU A 124 6.38 -5.30 -10.22
CA GLU A 124 5.45 -5.72 -11.26
C GLU A 124 5.88 -7.07 -11.85
N SER A 125 4.93 -7.84 -12.32
CA SER A 125 5.17 -9.11 -12.99
C SER A 125 4.08 -9.44 -13.98
N THR A 126 4.35 -10.35 -14.88
CA THR A 126 3.37 -10.88 -15.84
C THR A 126 2.75 -12.16 -15.30
N ALA A 127 1.43 -12.27 -15.40
CA ALA A 127 0.68 -13.45 -14.98
C ALA A 127 -0.34 -13.88 -16.04
N ASP A 128 -0.50 -15.20 -16.20
CA ASP A 128 -1.57 -15.80 -17.01
C ASP A 128 -2.79 -16.05 -16.11
N LEU A 129 -3.79 -15.18 -16.24
CA LEU A 129 -4.99 -15.22 -15.41
C LEU A 129 -6.12 -16.08 -16.00
N CYS A 130 -5.96 -16.60 -17.22
CA CYS A 130 -6.93 -17.55 -17.79
C CYS A 130 -6.75 -18.96 -17.23
N ASN A 131 -5.53 -19.30 -16.86
CA ASN A 131 -5.21 -20.61 -16.32
C ASN A 131 -5.47 -20.67 -14.82
N ASP A 132 -5.06 -19.63 -14.10
CA ASP A 132 -5.33 -19.48 -12.68
C ASP A 132 -5.74 -18.02 -12.38
N PRO A 133 -7.03 -17.77 -12.10
CA PRO A 133 -7.52 -16.43 -11.78
C PRO A 133 -7.18 -16.03 -10.33
N ARG A 134 -6.02 -16.42 -9.86
CA ARG A 134 -5.53 -16.14 -8.50
C ARG A 134 -4.11 -15.57 -8.55
N ILE A 135 -3.90 -14.53 -7.79
CA ILE A 135 -2.59 -13.92 -7.57
C ILE A 135 -2.22 -14.11 -6.10
N VAL A 136 -1.11 -14.78 -5.84
CA VAL A 136 -0.59 -15.00 -4.49
C VAL A 136 0.69 -14.20 -4.32
N LEU A 137 0.67 -13.25 -3.41
CA LEU A 137 1.81 -12.40 -3.07
C LEU A 137 2.49 -12.95 -1.81
N THR A 138 3.75 -13.34 -1.94
CA THR A 138 4.58 -13.89 -0.85
C THR A 138 5.87 -13.11 -0.71
N ASP A 139 6.58 -13.28 0.41
CA ASP A 139 7.95 -12.80 0.61
C ASP A 139 8.95 -13.57 -0.24
#